data_194a9948618824648ac23f3340ff6461
#
_entry.id   194a9948618824648ac23f3340ff6461
#
_cell.length_a   1.000
_cell.length_b   1.000
_cell.length_c   1.000
_cell.angle_alpha   90.00
_cell.angle_beta   90.00
_cell.angle_gamma   90.00
#
_symmetry.space_group_name_H-M   'P 1'
#
loop_
_entity.id
_entity.type
_entity.pdbx_description
1 polymer ?
#
loop_
_entity_poly.entity_id
_entity_poly.type
_entity_poly.pdbx_seq_one_letter_code
_entity_poly.pdbx_strand_id
1 'polypeptide(L)'
;QKDFDAVLMTGGSEQSRDLPVPGRDLDGIHFAMEFLPQQNKVNAGDKIKGQLRADGKHVIVIGGGDTGSDCVGTSNRHGAVSVTQFEVMPQPPVEENRPMTWPYWPLKLRTSSSHDEGCTREFAISTKEFIGEKGKVTGLKTVRVEWKDGKMTEIAGSEQVLKADLVL
;
A
#
# COMPACT_ATOMS: atom_id res chain seq x y z
N GLN A 1 -36.20 6.95 -1.89
CA GLN A 1 -36.54 6.34 -0.58
C GLN A 1 -37.97 5.84 -0.50
N LYS A 2 -38.90 6.46 -1.23
CA LYS A 2 -40.32 6.06 -1.18
C LYS A 2 -40.62 4.70 -1.83
N ASP A 3 -39.73 4.19 -2.66
CA ASP A 3 -39.92 2.97 -3.45
C ASP A 3 -39.14 1.77 -2.89
N PHE A 4 -38.47 1.92 -1.72
CA PHE A 4 -37.65 0.90 -1.10
C PHE A 4 -37.92 0.81 0.40
N ASP A 5 -37.98 -0.41 0.92
CA ASP A 5 -38.15 -0.68 2.37
C ASP A 5 -36.91 -0.45 3.16
N ALA A 6 -35.70 -0.65 2.54
CA ALA A 6 -34.41 -0.42 3.14
C ALA A 6 -33.38 0.08 2.12
N VAL A 7 -32.39 0.82 2.57
CA VAL A 7 -31.27 1.30 1.76
C VAL A 7 -29.97 0.96 2.46
N LEU A 8 -29.10 0.21 1.78
CA LEU A 8 -27.75 -0.13 2.26
C LEU A 8 -26.72 0.79 1.57
N MET A 9 -26.03 1.60 2.36
CA MET A 9 -24.96 2.48 1.89
C MET A 9 -23.63 1.73 1.84
N THR A 10 -23.09 1.50 0.63
CA THR A 10 -21.82 0.76 0.41
C THR A 10 -20.84 1.55 -0.46
N GLY A 11 -20.82 2.88 -0.30
CA GLY A 11 -20.06 3.80 -1.16
C GLY A 11 -18.55 3.78 -0.94
N GLY A 12 -18.02 3.14 0.12
CA GLY A 12 -16.61 3.13 0.43
C GLY A 12 -16.10 4.47 0.97
N SER A 13 -14.77 4.63 1.03
CA SER A 13 -14.10 5.85 1.46
C SER A 13 -13.13 6.32 0.38
N GLU A 14 -13.24 7.58 -0.04
CA GLU A 14 -12.34 8.20 -1.01
C GLU A 14 -11.26 9.06 -0.36
N GLN A 15 -11.40 9.38 0.92
CA GLN A 15 -10.40 10.17 1.64
C GLN A 15 -9.23 9.30 2.06
N SER A 16 -8.09 9.47 1.38
CA SER A 16 -6.85 8.77 1.70
C SER A 16 -6.26 9.25 3.03
N ARG A 17 -5.61 8.35 3.75
CA ARG A 17 -4.74 8.72 4.87
C ARG A 17 -3.40 9.15 4.30
N ASP A 18 -2.92 10.31 4.71
CA ASP A 18 -1.61 10.77 4.31
C ASP A 18 -0.52 10.29 5.29
N LEU A 19 0.73 10.27 4.80
CA LEU A 19 1.92 9.96 5.57
C LEU A 19 2.82 11.21 5.57
N PRO A 20 2.64 12.14 6.52
CA PRO A 20 3.31 13.45 6.53
C PRO A 20 4.75 13.33 7.08
N VAL A 21 5.62 12.62 6.36
CA VAL A 21 7.05 12.52 6.64
C VAL A 21 7.84 13.40 5.68
N PRO A 22 9.10 13.75 6.01
CA PRO A 22 9.95 14.54 5.10
C PRO A 22 10.00 13.97 3.69
N GLY A 23 9.98 14.84 2.68
CA GLY A 23 10.01 14.47 1.26
C GLY A 23 8.66 14.03 0.67
N ARG A 24 7.54 14.18 1.40
CA ARG A 24 6.19 13.79 0.94
C ARG A 24 5.75 14.51 -0.35
N ASP A 25 6.31 15.68 -0.62
CA ASP A 25 6.02 16.54 -1.78
C ASP A 25 6.83 16.19 -3.04
N LEU A 26 7.69 15.19 -3.00
CA LEU A 26 8.44 14.73 -4.16
C LEU A 26 7.52 14.10 -5.21
N ASP A 27 7.80 14.38 -6.50
CA ASP A 27 7.13 13.73 -7.61
C ASP A 27 7.38 12.22 -7.59
N GLY A 28 6.35 11.43 -7.90
CA GLY A 28 6.38 9.96 -7.84
C GLY A 28 5.82 9.37 -6.54
N ILE A 29 5.26 10.20 -5.64
CA ILE A 29 4.56 9.75 -4.43
C ILE A 29 3.08 10.10 -4.56
N HIS A 30 2.23 9.08 -4.68
CA HIS A 30 0.82 9.22 -5.00
C HIS A 30 -0.07 8.42 -4.04
N PHE A 31 -1.29 8.86 -3.90
CA PHE A 31 -2.32 8.03 -3.28
C PHE A 31 -2.81 6.94 -4.23
N ALA A 32 -3.18 5.79 -3.68
CA ALA A 32 -3.76 4.69 -4.46
C ALA A 32 -4.96 5.16 -5.31
N MET A 33 -5.76 6.10 -4.80
CA MET A 33 -6.92 6.66 -5.50
C MET A 33 -6.55 7.63 -6.63
N GLU A 34 -5.29 7.99 -6.80
CA GLU A 34 -4.78 8.67 -7.99
C GLU A 34 -4.33 7.66 -9.06
N PHE A 35 -3.86 6.50 -8.64
CA PHE A 35 -3.30 5.46 -9.50
C PHE A 35 -4.37 4.50 -10.04
N LEU A 36 -5.14 3.86 -9.17
CA LEU A 36 -6.08 2.79 -9.52
C LEU A 36 -7.24 3.24 -10.44
N PRO A 37 -7.91 4.39 -10.20
CA PRO A 37 -9.01 4.82 -11.06
C PRO A 37 -8.60 5.09 -12.52
N GLN A 38 -7.36 5.51 -12.75
CA GLN A 38 -6.87 5.72 -14.11
C GLN A 38 -6.80 4.39 -14.87
N GLN A 39 -6.29 3.33 -14.23
CA GLN A 39 -6.26 2.02 -14.86
C GLN A 39 -7.66 1.43 -15.06
N ASN A 40 -8.57 1.63 -14.12
CA ASN A 40 -9.95 1.18 -14.28
C ASN A 40 -10.64 1.84 -15.49
N LYS A 41 -10.42 3.13 -15.71
CA LYS A 41 -10.91 3.84 -16.90
C LYS A 41 -10.31 3.29 -18.19
N VAL A 42 -8.99 3.01 -18.19
CA VAL A 42 -8.34 2.39 -19.35
C VAL A 42 -8.93 1.01 -19.65
N ASN A 43 -9.19 0.21 -18.62
CA ASN A 43 -9.84 -1.11 -18.78
C ASN A 43 -11.27 -0.98 -19.32
N ALA A 44 -11.95 0.12 -19.03
CA ALA A 44 -13.27 0.45 -19.60
C ALA A 44 -13.23 1.00 -21.04
N GLY A 45 -12.03 1.17 -21.61
CA GLY A 45 -11.84 1.64 -22.98
C GLY A 45 -11.47 3.12 -23.11
N ASP A 46 -11.33 3.84 -22.00
CA ASP A 46 -10.94 5.25 -22.02
C ASP A 46 -9.46 5.43 -22.38
N LYS A 47 -9.15 6.56 -23.01
CA LYS A 47 -7.76 6.98 -23.29
C LYS A 47 -7.35 8.06 -22.29
N ILE A 48 -6.47 7.72 -21.35
CA ILE A 48 -5.96 8.64 -20.34
C ILE A 48 -4.62 9.22 -20.80
N LYS A 49 -4.61 10.53 -21.10
CA LYS A 49 -3.36 11.22 -21.44
C LYS A 49 -2.51 11.43 -20.19
N GLY A 50 -1.25 10.98 -20.21
CA GLY A 50 -0.36 11.11 -19.05
C GLY A 50 -0.74 10.21 -17.89
N GLN A 51 -1.28 9.03 -18.18
CA GLN A 51 -1.60 8.03 -17.14
C GLN A 51 -0.42 7.78 -16.22
N LEU A 52 -0.67 7.78 -14.92
CA LEU A 52 0.31 7.36 -13.92
C LEU A 52 0.54 5.85 -14.07
N ARG A 53 1.78 5.47 -14.38
CA ARG A 53 2.14 4.08 -14.67
C ARG A 53 3.38 3.63 -13.91
N ALA A 54 3.48 2.32 -13.70
CA ALA A 54 4.56 1.65 -12.98
C ALA A 54 5.61 0.99 -13.88
N ASP A 55 5.49 1.13 -15.21
CA ASP A 55 6.42 0.48 -16.17
C ASP A 55 7.87 0.84 -15.89
N GLY A 56 8.71 -0.18 -15.77
CA GLY A 56 10.15 -0.02 -15.58
C GLY A 56 10.57 0.60 -14.24
N LYS A 57 9.66 0.72 -13.28
CA LYS A 57 9.89 1.36 -11.99
C LYS A 57 10.07 0.36 -10.86
N HIS A 58 10.82 0.75 -9.84
CA HIS A 58 10.79 0.12 -8.52
C HIS A 58 9.64 0.74 -7.73
N VAL A 59 8.63 -0.06 -7.44
CA VAL A 59 7.40 0.40 -6.77
C VAL A 59 7.40 -0.01 -5.32
N ILE A 60 7.08 0.93 -4.44
CA ILE A 60 6.81 0.65 -3.04
C ILE A 60 5.35 0.99 -2.73
N VAL A 61 4.62 0.04 -2.17
CA VAL A 61 3.24 0.20 -1.71
C VAL A 61 3.25 0.27 -0.19
N ILE A 62 2.76 1.38 0.38
CA ILE A 62 2.70 1.59 1.84
C ILE A 62 1.28 1.27 2.32
N GLY A 63 1.14 0.11 2.92
CA GLY A 63 -0.12 -0.39 3.47
C GLY A 63 -0.45 -1.79 3.00
N GLY A 64 -1.00 -2.61 3.90
CA GLY A 64 -1.26 -4.04 3.70
C GLY A 64 -2.72 -4.41 3.44
N GLY A 65 -3.62 -3.44 3.27
CA GLY A 65 -5.04 -3.69 3.01
C GLY A 65 -5.34 -4.03 1.54
N ASP A 66 -6.63 -4.25 1.24
CA ASP A 66 -7.09 -4.63 -0.11
C ASP A 66 -6.70 -3.59 -1.17
N THR A 67 -6.78 -2.31 -0.86
CA THR A 67 -6.34 -1.22 -1.76
C THR A 67 -4.85 -1.31 -2.07
N GLY A 68 -4.01 -1.63 -1.07
CA GLY A 68 -2.58 -1.87 -1.29
C GLY A 68 -2.34 -3.08 -2.18
N SER A 69 -3.10 -4.16 -1.98
CA SER A 69 -3.07 -5.35 -2.84
C SER A 69 -3.43 -5.02 -4.30
N ASP A 70 -4.43 -4.18 -4.52
CA ASP A 70 -4.80 -3.72 -5.87
C ASP A 70 -3.68 -2.89 -6.51
N CYS A 71 -2.97 -2.07 -5.74
CA CYS A 71 -1.78 -1.35 -6.21
C CYS A 71 -0.66 -2.32 -6.60
N VAL A 72 -0.44 -3.39 -5.84
CA VAL A 72 0.54 -4.44 -6.17
C VAL A 72 0.23 -5.08 -7.51
N GLY A 73 -0.98 -5.61 -7.70
CA GLY A 73 -1.38 -6.27 -8.95
C GLY A 73 -1.36 -5.31 -10.15
N THR A 74 -1.84 -4.08 -9.97
CA THR A 74 -1.81 -3.08 -11.03
C THR A 74 -0.38 -2.72 -11.43
N SER A 75 0.53 -2.58 -10.46
CA SER A 75 1.95 -2.29 -10.73
C SER A 75 2.64 -3.42 -11.48
N ASN A 76 2.37 -4.68 -11.12
CA ASN A 76 2.88 -5.86 -11.83
C ASN A 76 2.39 -5.88 -13.29
N ARG A 77 1.10 -5.68 -13.51
CA ARG A 77 0.49 -5.67 -14.86
C ARG A 77 0.95 -4.48 -15.70
N HIS A 78 1.40 -3.39 -15.09
CA HIS A 78 2.07 -2.30 -15.78
C HIS A 78 3.51 -2.60 -16.19
N GLY A 79 4.13 -3.68 -15.68
CA GLY A 79 5.52 -4.03 -15.97
C GLY A 79 6.52 -3.34 -15.03
N ALA A 80 6.20 -3.22 -13.76
CA ALA A 80 7.15 -2.77 -12.74
C ALA A 80 8.38 -3.68 -12.67
N VAL A 81 9.56 -3.12 -12.41
CA VAL A 81 10.81 -3.88 -12.21
C VAL A 81 10.76 -4.68 -10.91
N SER A 82 10.20 -4.07 -9.89
CA SER A 82 9.94 -4.72 -8.60
C SER A 82 8.77 -4.07 -7.90
N VAL A 83 8.05 -4.84 -7.11
CA VAL A 83 6.99 -4.34 -6.23
C VAL A 83 7.27 -4.83 -4.82
N THR A 84 7.36 -3.89 -3.88
CA THR A 84 7.50 -4.19 -2.44
C THR A 84 6.35 -3.54 -1.68
N GLN A 85 5.68 -4.30 -0.83
CA GLN A 85 4.59 -3.81 0.00
C GLN A 85 5.01 -3.78 1.47
N PHE A 86 4.77 -2.66 2.15
CA PHE A 86 5.07 -2.46 3.57
C PHE A 86 3.80 -2.45 4.40
N GLU A 87 3.89 -3.11 5.55
CA GLU A 87 2.90 -3.06 6.61
C GLU A 87 3.57 -2.61 7.91
N VAL A 88 3.02 -1.58 8.55
CA VAL A 88 3.53 -1.09 9.85
C VAL A 88 3.21 -2.04 10.99
N MET A 89 2.14 -2.83 10.83
CA MET A 89 1.76 -3.84 11.81
C MET A 89 2.64 -5.09 11.69
N PRO A 90 2.78 -5.85 12.77
CA PRO A 90 3.43 -7.16 12.72
C PRO A 90 2.73 -8.10 11.72
N GLN A 91 3.48 -9.04 11.17
CA GLN A 91 2.90 -10.07 10.31
C GLN A 91 1.81 -10.83 11.06
N PRO A 92 0.59 -10.89 10.52
CA PRO A 92 -0.46 -11.71 11.09
C PRO A 92 -0.06 -13.20 11.10
N PRO A 93 -0.60 -14.01 12.02
CA PRO A 93 -0.36 -15.45 12.02
C PRO A 93 -0.83 -16.09 10.72
N VAL A 94 -0.13 -17.12 10.27
CA VAL A 94 -0.50 -17.86 9.05
C VAL A 94 -1.81 -18.60 9.25
N GLU A 95 -2.01 -19.17 10.44
CA GLU A 95 -3.22 -19.88 10.82
C GLU A 95 -4.14 -19.03 11.70
N GLU A 96 -5.44 -19.31 11.58
CA GLU A 96 -6.46 -18.64 12.37
C GLU A 96 -6.39 -19.07 13.85
N ASN A 97 -6.37 -18.09 14.75
CA ASN A 97 -6.50 -18.32 16.20
C ASN A 97 -7.91 -17.91 16.68
N ARG A 98 -8.89 -18.80 16.52
CA ARG A 98 -10.30 -18.57 16.90
C ARG A 98 -10.50 -18.15 18.34
N PRO A 99 -9.87 -18.80 19.35
CA PRO A 99 -10.02 -18.38 20.74
C PRO A 99 -9.67 -16.92 21.00
N MET A 100 -8.81 -16.35 20.18
CA MET A 100 -8.31 -14.98 20.32
C MET A 100 -9.21 -13.95 19.63
N THR A 101 -9.96 -14.35 18.59
CA THR A 101 -10.66 -13.41 17.70
C THR A 101 -12.18 -13.59 17.69
N TRP A 102 -12.70 -14.75 18.06
CA TRP A 102 -14.15 -14.99 18.07
C TRP A 102 -14.92 -14.01 18.98
N PRO A 103 -16.04 -13.41 18.59
CA PRO A 103 -16.78 -13.60 17.32
C PRO A 103 -16.35 -12.68 16.18
N TYR A 104 -15.26 -12.00 16.31
CA TYR A 104 -14.76 -11.06 15.33
C TYR A 104 -14.06 -11.76 14.15
N TRP A 105 -13.75 -10.98 13.14
CA TRP A 105 -13.06 -11.43 11.93
C TRP A 105 -11.70 -12.02 12.27
N PRO A 106 -11.33 -13.19 11.69
CA PRO A 106 -10.06 -13.85 12.01
C PRO A 106 -8.85 -12.98 11.67
N LEU A 107 -7.95 -12.81 12.64
CA LEU A 107 -6.64 -12.23 12.40
C LEU A 107 -5.73 -13.32 11.82
N LYS A 108 -5.51 -13.29 10.51
CA LYS A 108 -4.58 -14.19 9.82
C LYS A 108 -3.95 -13.52 8.61
N LEU A 109 -2.78 -14.00 8.21
CA LEU A 109 -2.11 -13.57 7.00
C LEU A 109 -2.99 -13.91 5.79
N ARG A 110 -3.32 -12.89 5.01
CA ARG A 110 -4.10 -13.03 3.78
C ARG A 110 -3.21 -12.76 2.59
N THR A 111 -3.33 -13.60 1.58
CA THR A 111 -2.70 -13.43 0.28
C THR A 111 -3.79 -13.32 -0.76
N SER A 112 -3.73 -12.32 -1.60
CA SER A 112 -4.61 -12.15 -2.76
C SER A 112 -3.93 -12.64 -4.02
N SER A 113 -4.70 -12.86 -5.09
CA SER A 113 -4.15 -13.15 -6.41
C SER A 113 -3.14 -12.09 -6.89
N SER A 114 -3.32 -10.82 -6.51
CA SER A 114 -2.37 -9.76 -6.83
C SER A 114 -0.98 -9.98 -6.21
N HIS A 115 -0.90 -10.54 -5.01
CA HIS A 115 0.38 -10.90 -4.39
C HIS A 115 1.04 -12.08 -5.11
N ASP A 116 0.25 -13.04 -5.63
CA ASP A 116 0.76 -14.20 -6.37
C ASP A 116 1.37 -13.80 -7.72
N GLU A 117 1.02 -12.64 -8.27
CA GLU A 117 1.65 -12.05 -9.46
C GLU A 117 3.10 -11.60 -9.22
N GLY A 118 3.53 -11.49 -7.97
CA GLY A 118 4.89 -11.13 -7.56
C GLY A 118 4.92 -9.90 -6.66
N CYS A 119 5.40 -10.09 -5.41
CA CYS A 119 5.55 -8.99 -4.46
C CYS A 119 6.44 -9.43 -3.31
N THR A 120 7.38 -8.57 -2.92
CA THR A 120 8.06 -8.70 -1.62
C THR A 120 7.19 -8.04 -0.57
N ARG A 121 6.76 -8.79 0.44
CA ARG A 121 5.95 -8.27 1.55
C ARG A 121 6.80 -8.15 2.81
N GLU A 122 6.80 -6.95 3.40
CA GLU A 122 7.56 -6.63 4.58
C GLU A 122 6.63 -6.10 5.68
N PHE A 123 6.79 -6.61 6.89
CA PHE A 123 5.96 -6.29 8.04
C PHE A 123 6.76 -5.61 9.14
N ALA A 124 6.07 -4.91 10.03
CA ALA A 124 6.68 -4.16 11.12
C ALA A 124 7.74 -3.16 10.61
N ILE A 125 7.40 -2.42 9.56
CA ILE A 125 8.24 -1.40 8.96
C ILE A 125 7.52 -0.06 8.97
N SER A 126 8.21 0.98 9.44
CA SER A 126 7.77 2.37 9.38
C SER A 126 8.63 3.17 8.40
N THR A 127 7.99 4.03 7.63
CA THR A 127 8.68 4.99 6.75
C THR A 127 9.08 6.23 7.55
N LYS A 128 10.34 6.62 7.48
CA LYS A 128 10.90 7.80 8.16
C LYS A 128 10.91 9.05 7.28
N GLU A 129 11.29 8.88 6.02
CA GLU A 129 11.37 9.95 5.03
C GLU A 129 11.37 9.39 3.61
N PHE A 130 10.97 10.21 2.67
CA PHE A 130 11.17 9.98 1.25
C PHE A 130 12.43 10.68 0.78
N ILE A 131 13.28 9.95 0.07
CA ILE A 131 14.54 10.46 -0.46
C ILE A 131 14.33 10.81 -1.92
N GLY A 132 14.80 11.98 -2.34
CA GLY A 132 14.63 12.43 -3.70
C GLY A 132 15.83 13.16 -4.28
N GLU A 133 15.87 13.20 -5.59
CA GLU A 133 16.83 13.94 -6.36
C GLU A 133 16.11 14.73 -7.45
N LYS A 134 16.44 16.02 -7.60
CA LYS A 134 15.82 16.92 -8.59
C LYS A 134 14.29 16.96 -8.54
N GLY A 135 13.74 16.89 -7.31
CA GLY A 135 12.29 16.94 -7.07
C GLY A 135 11.54 15.63 -7.32
N LYS A 136 12.23 14.52 -7.59
CA LYS A 136 11.63 13.20 -7.79
C LYS A 136 12.05 12.23 -6.72
N VAL A 137 11.17 11.33 -6.31
CA VAL A 137 11.50 10.26 -5.38
C VAL A 137 12.50 9.30 -6.01
N THR A 138 13.51 8.91 -5.25
CA THR A 138 14.53 7.92 -5.62
C THR A 138 14.65 6.81 -4.61
N GLY A 139 14.04 6.97 -3.44
CA GLY A 139 14.06 5.96 -2.39
C GLY A 139 13.26 6.36 -1.16
N LEU A 140 13.19 5.43 -0.22
CA LEU A 140 12.61 5.61 1.11
C LEU A 140 13.62 5.20 2.17
N LYS A 141 13.68 5.99 3.24
CA LYS A 141 14.31 5.58 4.49
C LYS A 141 13.25 4.95 5.39
N THR A 142 13.51 3.73 5.81
CA THR A 142 12.61 2.94 6.66
C THR A 142 13.32 2.52 7.94
N VAL A 143 12.55 2.09 8.93
CA VAL A 143 13.04 1.53 10.18
C VAL A 143 12.13 0.36 10.59
N ARG A 144 12.71 -0.67 11.18
CA ARG A 144 11.94 -1.75 11.80
C ARG A 144 11.28 -1.25 13.09
N VAL A 145 10.08 -1.74 13.36
CA VAL A 145 9.33 -1.39 14.55
C VAL A 145 8.90 -2.63 15.32
N GLU A 146 8.71 -2.48 16.62
CA GLU A 146 8.07 -3.47 17.48
C GLU A 146 6.85 -2.88 18.14
N TRP A 147 5.86 -3.73 18.42
CA TRP A 147 4.62 -3.35 19.06
C TRP A 147 4.51 -4.03 20.42
N LYS A 148 4.43 -3.24 21.47
CA LYS A 148 4.18 -3.71 22.84
C LYS A 148 3.03 -2.90 23.46
N ASP A 149 2.04 -3.58 23.99
CA ASP A 149 0.87 -2.97 24.65
C ASP A 149 0.20 -1.88 23.78
N GLY A 150 0.09 -2.12 22.47
CA GLY A 150 -0.50 -1.18 21.51
C GLY A 150 0.36 0.04 21.18
N LYS A 151 1.60 0.09 21.65
CA LYS A 151 2.57 1.16 21.37
C LYS A 151 3.63 0.66 20.39
N MET A 152 3.86 1.48 19.37
CA MET A 152 4.93 1.27 18.40
C MET A 152 6.24 1.86 18.92
N THR A 153 7.34 1.11 18.79
CA THR A 153 8.70 1.55 19.13
C THR A 153 9.64 1.20 17.99
N GLU A 154 10.47 2.15 17.58
CA GLU A 154 11.49 1.91 16.57
C GLU A 154 12.64 1.07 17.11
N ILE A 155 13.15 0.15 16.30
CA ILE A 155 14.31 -0.68 16.64
C ILE A 155 15.56 0.07 16.22
N ALA A 156 16.37 0.51 17.18
CA ALA A 156 17.58 1.25 16.90
C ALA A 156 18.56 0.47 16.01
N GLY A 157 19.18 1.15 15.05
CA GLY A 157 20.14 0.55 14.11
C GLY A 157 19.52 -0.31 13.00
N SER A 158 18.20 -0.36 12.88
CA SER A 158 17.49 -1.09 11.82
C SER A 158 17.11 -0.23 10.61
N GLU A 159 17.60 1.00 10.56
CA GLU A 159 17.34 1.90 9.45
C GLU A 159 17.95 1.36 8.15
N GLN A 160 17.18 1.47 7.06
CA GLN A 160 17.65 1.11 5.73
C GLN A 160 17.05 2.05 4.68
N VAL A 161 17.74 2.18 3.57
CA VAL A 161 17.27 2.94 2.40
C VAL A 161 16.93 1.95 1.29
N LEU A 162 15.73 2.07 0.78
CA LEU A 162 15.20 1.24 -0.29
C LEU A 162 14.96 2.10 -1.53
N LYS A 163 15.36 1.58 -2.69
CA LYS A 163 15.13 2.25 -3.98
C LYS A 163 13.64 2.29 -4.30
N ALA A 164 13.16 3.44 -4.73
CA ALA A 164 11.80 3.61 -5.22
C ALA A 164 11.74 4.70 -6.28
N ASP A 165 11.08 4.40 -7.38
CA ASP A 165 10.78 5.34 -8.48
C ASP A 165 9.30 5.72 -8.47
N LEU A 166 8.48 4.98 -7.72
CA LEU A 166 7.06 5.22 -7.49
C LEU A 166 6.66 4.72 -6.10
N VAL A 167 5.92 5.51 -5.36
CA VAL A 167 5.34 5.17 -4.05
C VAL A 167 3.84 5.35 -4.10
N LEU A 168 3.10 4.35 -3.59
CA LEU A 168 1.64 4.28 -3.57
C LEU A 168 1.13 4.03 -2.16
#